data_0598228f09fbe08a8df176bbf354634d
#
_entry.id   0598228f09fbe08a8df176bbf354634d
#
_cell.length_a   1.000
_cell.length_b   1.000
_cell.length_c   1.000
_cell.angle_alpha   90.00
_cell.angle_beta   90.00
_cell.angle_gamma   90.00
#
_symmetry.space_group_name_H-M   'P 1'
#
loop_
_entity.id
_entity.type
_entity.pdbx_description
1 polymer ?
#
loop_
_entity_poly.entity_id
_entity_poly.type
_entity_poly.pdbx_seq_one_letter_code
_entity_poly.pdbx_strand_id
1 'polypeptide(L)'
;LNFDFDKSNIKPQYYDLLKNIKEFVEQNNYEMTIVGHTDSIGSNQYNFGLSRRRAESVKAKLLEFGLAEDRIVGIEAMGEEQPIATNATKEGRAQNRRVEFKLVQRETVPMPVENK
;
A
#
# COMPACT_ATOMS: atom_id res chain seq x y z
N LEU A 1 5.97 -4.14 2.79
CA LEU A 1 6.57 -4.13 1.46
C LEU A 1 7.52 -2.93 1.36
N ASN A 2 8.79 -3.21 1.17
CA ASN A 2 9.84 -2.20 1.25
C ASN A 2 10.44 -1.88 -0.12
N PHE A 3 11.07 -0.71 -0.20
CA PHE A 3 11.64 -0.19 -1.43
C PHE A 3 13.11 0.16 -1.25
N ASP A 4 13.86 0.03 -2.32
CA ASP A 4 15.24 0.51 -2.34
C ASP A 4 15.27 2.03 -2.31
N PHE A 5 16.41 2.58 -1.94
CA PHE A 5 16.60 4.02 -1.85
C PHE A 5 16.23 4.68 -3.18
N ASP A 6 15.42 5.72 -3.10
CA ASP A 6 15.01 6.55 -4.24
C ASP A 6 14.34 5.75 -5.37
N LYS A 7 13.78 4.59 -5.05
CA LYS A 7 13.12 3.73 -6.04
C LYS A 7 11.65 3.56 -5.69
N SER A 8 10.84 3.39 -6.72
CA SER A 8 9.41 3.09 -6.58
C SER A 8 9.01 1.82 -7.32
N ASN A 9 9.96 1.09 -7.88
CA ASN A 9 9.69 -0.18 -8.53
C ASN A 9 9.53 -1.28 -7.49
N ILE A 10 8.61 -2.19 -7.75
CA ILE A 10 8.36 -3.33 -6.86
C ILE A 10 9.36 -4.42 -7.19
N LYS A 11 10.07 -4.87 -6.14
CA LYS A 11 11.04 -5.96 -6.31
C LYS A 11 10.28 -7.28 -6.45
N PRO A 12 10.72 -8.17 -7.35
CA PRO A 12 10.01 -9.43 -7.60
C PRO A 12 9.81 -10.30 -6.36
N GLN A 13 10.66 -10.15 -5.34
CA GLN A 13 10.51 -10.89 -4.10
C GLN A 13 9.19 -10.62 -3.38
N TYR A 14 8.49 -9.53 -3.73
CA TYR A 14 7.21 -9.18 -3.13
C TYR A 14 6.00 -9.61 -3.95
N TYR A 15 6.20 -10.23 -5.10
CA TYR A 15 5.07 -10.60 -5.97
C TYR A 15 4.14 -11.59 -5.29
N ASP A 16 4.70 -12.60 -4.63
CA ASP A 16 3.86 -13.57 -3.91
C ASP A 16 3.09 -12.94 -2.76
N LEU A 17 3.74 -12.02 -2.05
CA LEU A 17 3.06 -11.26 -0.99
C LEU A 17 1.85 -10.50 -1.55
N LEU A 18 2.02 -9.84 -2.68
CA LEU A 18 0.92 -9.08 -3.30
C LEU A 18 -0.20 -9.99 -3.79
N LYS A 19 0.13 -11.16 -4.31
CA LYS A 19 -0.87 -12.14 -4.69
C LYS A 19 -1.65 -12.64 -3.49
N ASN A 20 -0.95 -12.86 -2.37
CA ASN A 20 -1.60 -13.28 -1.13
C ASN A 20 -2.50 -12.18 -0.58
N ILE A 21 -2.08 -10.93 -0.65
CA ILE A 21 -2.90 -9.80 -0.23
C ILE A 21 -4.16 -9.71 -1.09
N LYS A 22 -4.02 -9.87 -2.39
CA LYS A 22 -5.16 -9.89 -3.31
C LYS A 22 -6.17 -10.95 -2.91
N GLU A 23 -5.70 -12.18 -2.69
CA GLU A 23 -6.59 -13.28 -2.29
C GLU A 23 -7.26 -12.99 -0.96
N PHE A 24 -6.53 -12.48 0.01
CA PHE A 24 -7.08 -12.15 1.32
C PHE A 24 -8.19 -11.11 1.22
N VAL A 25 -7.95 -10.07 0.44
CA VAL A 25 -8.91 -8.99 0.22
C VAL A 25 -10.19 -9.53 -0.43
N GLU A 26 -10.02 -10.38 -1.44
CA GLU A 26 -11.18 -10.94 -2.15
C GLU A 26 -11.97 -11.90 -1.30
N GLN A 27 -11.29 -12.81 -0.58
CA GLN A 27 -11.96 -13.85 0.20
C GLN A 27 -12.67 -13.32 1.44
N ASN A 28 -12.19 -12.19 1.98
CA ASN A 28 -12.70 -11.64 3.23
C ASN A 28 -13.49 -10.35 3.02
N ASN A 29 -13.78 -10.02 1.77
CA ASN A 29 -14.58 -8.85 1.40
C ASN A 29 -14.03 -7.54 1.96
N TYR A 30 -12.72 -7.36 1.87
CA TYR A 30 -12.06 -6.11 2.25
C TYR A 30 -11.94 -5.15 1.07
N GLU A 31 -11.81 -3.90 1.40
CA GLU A 31 -11.28 -2.88 0.49
C GLU A 31 -10.06 -2.27 1.13
N MET A 32 -9.20 -1.63 0.32
CA MET A 32 -7.91 -1.16 0.82
C MET A 32 -7.64 0.28 0.44
N THR A 33 -6.87 0.93 1.32
CA THR A 33 -6.13 2.15 1.01
C THR A 33 -4.65 1.79 1.02
N ILE A 34 -3.92 2.24 0.02
CA ILE A 34 -2.49 1.96 -0.13
C ILE A 34 -1.74 3.20 0.33
N VAL A 35 -0.87 3.05 1.32
CA VAL A 35 -0.19 4.18 1.96
C VAL A 35 1.30 4.09 1.70
N GLY A 36 1.85 5.08 1.00
CA GLY A 36 3.27 5.13 0.68
C GLY A 36 4.05 5.99 1.66
N HIS A 37 5.27 5.55 1.95
CA HIS A 37 6.18 6.22 2.89
C HIS A 37 7.60 6.28 2.34
N THR A 38 8.37 7.23 2.86
CA THR A 38 9.79 7.38 2.52
C THR A 38 10.64 7.48 3.79
N ASP A 39 11.96 7.39 3.63
CA ASP A 39 12.88 7.85 4.66
C ASP A 39 12.98 9.39 4.62
N SER A 40 13.85 9.96 5.45
CA SER A 40 13.94 11.41 5.58
C SER A 40 14.96 12.06 4.63
N ILE A 41 15.58 11.31 3.73
CA ILE A 41 16.56 11.88 2.80
C ILE A 41 15.82 12.57 1.65
N GLY A 42 16.21 13.80 1.38
CA GLY A 42 15.59 14.64 0.36
C GLY A 42 14.60 15.63 0.95
N SER A 43 14.00 16.45 0.09
CA SER A 43 13.02 17.43 0.54
C SER A 43 11.68 16.78 0.85
N ASN A 44 10.90 17.42 1.70
CA ASN A 44 9.52 16.95 1.99
C ASN A 44 8.70 16.83 0.72
N GLN A 45 8.79 17.83 -0.16
CA GLN A 45 8.01 17.83 -1.39
C GLN A 45 8.40 16.65 -2.29
N TYR A 46 9.69 16.39 -2.43
CA TYR A 46 10.16 15.24 -3.21
C TYR A 46 9.65 13.93 -2.61
N ASN A 47 9.73 13.81 -1.29
CA ASN A 47 9.32 12.60 -0.59
C ASN A 47 7.81 12.36 -0.67
N PHE A 48 7.00 13.40 -0.67
CA PHE A 48 5.58 13.22 -0.95
C PHE A 48 5.36 12.60 -2.33
N GLY A 49 6.03 13.11 -3.35
CA GLY A 49 5.94 12.55 -4.70
C GLY A 49 6.43 11.11 -4.77
N LEU A 50 7.56 10.80 -4.11
CA LEU A 50 8.11 9.45 -4.10
C LEU A 50 7.18 8.47 -3.39
N SER A 51 6.60 8.88 -2.25
CA SER A 51 5.66 8.03 -1.52
C SER A 51 4.41 7.73 -2.35
N ARG A 52 3.92 8.72 -3.11
CA ARG A 52 2.80 8.52 -4.02
C ARG A 52 3.16 7.53 -5.13
N ARG A 53 4.33 7.68 -5.74
CA ARG A 53 4.77 6.77 -6.81
C ARG A 53 4.89 5.34 -6.31
N ARG A 54 5.35 5.16 -5.06
CA ARG A 54 5.42 3.84 -4.43
C ARG A 54 4.04 3.22 -4.27
N ALA A 55 3.09 3.98 -3.77
CA ALA A 55 1.71 3.50 -3.60
C ALA A 55 1.07 3.19 -4.97
N GLU A 56 1.31 4.04 -5.95
CA GLU A 56 0.77 3.83 -7.30
C GLU A 56 1.37 2.60 -7.97
N SER A 57 2.66 2.32 -7.75
CA SER A 57 3.30 1.11 -8.26
C SER A 57 2.67 -0.15 -7.67
N VAL A 58 2.35 -0.11 -6.37
CA VAL A 58 1.68 -1.25 -5.72
C VAL A 58 0.28 -1.43 -6.27
N LYS A 59 -0.47 -0.34 -6.43
CA LYS A 59 -1.80 -0.41 -7.06
C LYS A 59 -1.72 -1.03 -8.44
N ALA A 60 -0.81 -0.56 -9.27
CA ALA A 60 -0.66 -1.06 -10.64
C ALA A 60 -0.36 -2.57 -10.65
N LYS A 61 0.49 -3.03 -9.74
CA LYS A 61 0.85 -4.44 -9.67
C LYS A 61 -0.33 -5.30 -9.20
N LEU A 62 -1.09 -4.82 -8.23
CA LEU A 62 -2.29 -5.54 -7.78
C LEU A 62 -3.32 -5.66 -8.89
N LEU A 63 -3.52 -4.60 -9.67
CA LEU A 63 -4.42 -4.64 -10.82
C LEU A 63 -3.90 -5.60 -11.89
N GLU A 64 -2.58 -5.60 -12.14
CA GLU A 64 -1.96 -6.53 -13.05
C GLU A 64 -2.22 -7.99 -12.65
N PHE A 65 -2.19 -8.27 -11.34
CA PHE A 65 -2.48 -9.60 -10.80
C PHE A 65 -3.96 -9.94 -10.77
N GLY A 66 -4.82 -9.01 -11.17
CA GLY A 66 -6.24 -9.27 -11.32
C GLY A 66 -7.14 -8.79 -10.20
N LEU A 67 -6.62 -8.01 -9.25
CA LEU A 67 -7.49 -7.40 -8.23
C LEU A 67 -8.43 -6.42 -8.91
N ALA A 68 -9.72 -6.48 -8.57
CA ALA A 68 -10.70 -5.53 -9.09
C ALA A 68 -10.38 -4.12 -8.59
N GLU A 69 -10.45 -3.14 -9.47
CA GLU A 69 -10.06 -1.77 -9.15
C GLU A 69 -10.90 -1.19 -8.01
N ASP A 70 -12.15 -1.56 -7.90
CA ASP A 70 -13.04 -1.04 -6.86
C ASP A 70 -12.68 -1.54 -5.46
N ARG A 71 -11.76 -2.49 -5.35
CA ARG A 71 -11.23 -2.92 -4.06
C ARG A 71 -10.20 -1.93 -3.50
N ILE A 72 -9.64 -1.06 -4.35
CA ILE A 72 -8.68 -0.05 -3.94
C ILE A 72 -9.43 1.28 -3.88
N VAL A 73 -9.69 1.75 -2.67
CA VAL A 73 -10.53 2.92 -2.45
C VAL A 73 -9.72 4.21 -2.28
N GLY A 74 -8.42 4.12 -2.13
CA GLY A 74 -7.60 5.30 -2.00
C GLY A 74 -6.12 5.03 -2.01
N ILE A 75 -5.37 6.09 -2.27
CA ILE A 75 -3.92 6.14 -2.16
C ILE A 75 -3.60 7.30 -1.24
N GLU A 76 -2.74 7.05 -0.25
CA GLU A 76 -2.23 8.10 0.62
C GLU A 76 -0.72 8.20 0.47
N ALA A 77 -0.25 9.42 0.27
CA ALA A 77 1.17 9.71 0.17
C ALA A 77 1.58 10.43 1.44
N MET A 78 2.37 9.77 2.29
CA MET A 78 2.74 10.31 3.60
C MET A 78 4.14 10.93 3.61
N GLY A 79 4.93 10.73 2.55
CA GLY A 79 6.29 11.20 2.55
C GLY A 79 7.08 10.61 3.71
N GLU A 80 7.83 11.46 4.41
CA GLU A 80 8.64 11.04 5.55
C GLU A 80 7.96 11.25 6.91
N GLU A 81 6.69 11.62 6.94
CA GLU A 81 6.03 12.12 8.14
C GLU A 81 5.69 11.05 9.17
N GLN A 82 5.68 9.78 8.79
CA GLN A 82 5.29 8.69 9.69
C GLN A 82 6.36 7.61 9.74
N PRO A 83 7.53 7.90 10.32
CA PRO A 83 8.57 6.88 10.43
C PRO A 83 8.19 5.79 11.42
N ILE A 84 8.58 4.56 11.12
CA ILE A 84 8.46 3.42 12.05
C ILE A 84 9.80 3.04 12.66
N ALA A 85 10.87 3.67 12.19
CA ALA A 85 12.23 3.42 12.69
C ALA A 85 13.02 4.71 12.60
N THR A 86 14.21 4.70 13.18
CA THR A 86 15.07 5.89 13.13
C THR A 86 15.58 6.14 11.71
N ASN A 87 15.61 7.41 11.32
CA ASN A 87 16.22 7.81 10.06
C ASN A 87 17.74 8.05 10.18
N ALA A 88 18.29 7.86 11.39
CA ALA A 88 19.72 8.09 11.64
C ALA A 88 20.60 6.95 11.10
N THR A 89 20.05 5.76 10.94
CA THR A 89 20.80 4.58 10.48
C THR A 89 20.27 4.10 9.13
N LYS A 90 21.12 3.39 8.39
CA LYS A 90 20.73 2.77 7.12
C LYS A 90 19.61 1.78 7.33
N GLU A 91 19.67 1.00 8.39
CA GLU A 91 18.69 -0.03 8.70
C GLU A 91 17.34 0.58 9.01
N GLY A 92 17.33 1.65 9.80
CA GLY A 92 16.09 2.36 10.12
C GLY A 92 15.47 3.02 8.89
N ARG A 93 16.30 3.66 8.06
CA ARG A 93 15.80 4.26 6.82
C ARG A 93 15.20 3.21 5.89
N ALA A 94 15.83 2.03 5.79
CA ALA A 94 15.30 0.95 4.97
C ALA A 94 13.92 0.51 5.43
N GLN A 95 13.67 0.49 6.73
CA GLN A 95 12.35 0.16 7.27
C GLN A 95 11.32 1.24 6.96
N ASN A 96 11.72 2.49 6.89
CA ASN A 96 10.82 3.59 6.61
C ASN A 96 10.39 3.65 5.13
N ARG A 97 11.21 3.13 4.22
CA ARG A 97 10.87 3.08 2.78
C ARG A 97 9.92 1.94 2.52
N ARG A 98 8.62 2.22 2.64
CA ARG A 98 7.62 1.16 2.62
C ARG A 98 6.28 1.60 2.06
N VAL A 99 5.48 0.59 1.72
CA VAL A 99 4.05 0.75 1.49
C VAL A 99 3.32 -0.10 2.53
N GLU A 100 2.29 0.48 3.11
CA GLU A 100 1.39 -0.18 4.04
C GLU A 100 -0.01 -0.25 3.46
N PHE A 101 -0.80 -1.20 3.93
CA PHE A 101 -2.18 -1.37 3.49
C PHE A 101 -3.11 -1.13 4.67
N LYS A 102 -4.09 -0.25 4.48
CA LYS A 102 -5.21 -0.11 5.41
C LYS A 102 -6.36 -0.91 4.85
N LEU A 103 -6.76 -1.94 5.56
CA LEU A 103 -7.84 -2.83 5.12
C LEU A 103 -9.07 -2.55 5.95
N VAL A 104 -10.19 -2.34 5.26
CA VAL A 104 -11.49 -2.14 5.90
C VAL A 104 -12.45 -3.13 5.29
N GLN A 105 -13.12 -3.90 6.14
CA GLN A 105 -14.11 -4.84 5.65
C GLN A 105 -15.30 -4.09 5.08
N ARG A 106 -15.71 -4.49 3.89
CA ARG A 106 -16.87 -3.89 3.25
C ARG A 106 -18.10 -4.23 4.07
N GLU A 107 -18.94 -3.21 4.24
CA GLU A 107 -20.23 -3.41 4.85
C GLU A 107 -21.07 -4.26 3.93
N THR A 108 -21.48 -5.42 4.42
CA THR A 108 -22.43 -6.23 3.67
C THR A 108 -23.82 -5.73 4.00
N VAL A 109 -24.48 -5.18 3.00
CA VAL A 109 -25.89 -4.86 3.16
C VAL A 109 -26.63 -6.20 3.28
N PRO A 110 -27.27 -6.47 4.41
CA PRO A 110 -28.01 -7.71 4.53
C PRO A 110 -29.04 -7.78 3.42
N MET A 111 -29.17 -8.95 2.82
CA MET A 111 -30.24 -9.17 1.89
C MET A 111 -31.56 -8.84 2.59
N PRO A 112 -32.40 -8.01 1.99
CA PRO A 112 -33.72 -7.78 2.58
C PRO A 112 -34.40 -9.11 2.79
N VAL A 113 -34.85 -9.33 4.02
CA VAL A 113 -35.67 -10.51 4.26
C VAL A 113 -36.96 -10.30 3.49
N GLU A 114 -37.21 -11.22 2.58
CA GLU A 114 -38.47 -11.19 1.85
C GLU A 114 -39.58 -11.41 2.82
N ASN A 115 -40.40 -10.42 2.98
CA ASN A 115 -41.60 -10.58 3.77
C ASN A 115 -42.70 -11.21 2.88
N LYS A 116 -43.05 -12.33 3.24
CA LYS A 116 -44.06 -13.06 2.46
C LYS A 116 -45.43 -12.71 2.90
#